data_955e5f4047ae8146259200b2c9239b57
#
_entry.id   955e5f4047ae8146259200b2c9239b57
#
_cell.length_a   1.000
_cell.length_b   1.000
_cell.length_c   1.000
_cell.angle_alpha   90.00
_cell.angle_beta   90.00
_cell.angle_gamma   90.00
#
_symmetry.space_group_name_H-M   'P 1'
#
loop_
_entity.id
_entity.type
_entity.pdbx_description
1 polymer ?
#
loop_
_entity_poly.entity_id
_entity_poly.type
_entity_poly.pdbx_seq_one_letter_code
_entity_poly.pdbx_strand_id
1 'polypeptide(L)'
;MAVTSPIAFEPLSKGSILQAAFNTAHAFTVETGVATHLAIATDDAIKVAHFGCETLLCDPNNPASLAAAIKRSAPCDLVAIHDSQRPLTRTSQFHRVLAALIGDVDAVRPASAFTETLKAVNGDASIDRTIDRTSMLRIATPEVIRFSAIDFDGSGTTWFVPLKADAKRSIVDADPESLRVNSTAEILLVQALAQLN
;
A
#
# COMPACT_ATOMS: atom_id res chain seq x y z
N MET A 1 -1.59 7.73 -2.23
CA MET A 1 -1.41 6.55 -3.14
C MET A 1 0.02 6.50 -3.60
N ALA A 2 0.68 5.33 -3.61
CA ALA A 2 2.04 5.16 -4.13
C ALA A 2 2.00 4.40 -5.46
N VAL A 3 2.49 5.02 -6.55
CA VAL A 3 2.55 4.43 -7.90
C VAL A 3 3.94 3.82 -8.10
N THR A 4 4.09 2.56 -7.75
CA THR A 4 5.39 1.87 -7.68
C THR A 4 5.79 1.15 -8.98
N SER A 5 4.90 1.10 -9.98
CA SER A 5 5.15 0.39 -11.25
C SER A 5 4.25 0.89 -12.37
N PRO A 6 4.71 0.85 -13.64
CA PRO A 6 3.91 1.17 -14.82
C PRO A 6 2.61 0.36 -14.94
N ILE A 7 2.57 -0.85 -14.39
CA ILE A 7 1.38 -1.73 -14.44
C ILE A 7 0.15 -1.09 -13.78
N ALA A 8 0.34 -0.11 -12.89
CA ALA A 8 -0.75 0.67 -12.29
C ALA A 8 -1.61 1.40 -13.34
N PHE A 9 -1.06 1.69 -14.51
CA PHE A 9 -1.76 2.38 -15.60
C PHE A 9 -2.44 1.42 -16.59
N GLU A 10 -2.22 0.11 -16.47
CA GLU A 10 -2.85 -0.88 -17.33
C GLU A 10 -4.38 -0.88 -17.15
N PRO A 11 -5.12 -1.17 -18.26
CA PRO A 11 -6.58 -1.17 -18.23
C PRO A 11 -7.16 -2.21 -17.29
N LEU A 12 -8.15 -1.80 -16.52
CA LEU A 12 -9.06 -2.65 -15.77
C LEU A 12 -10.48 -2.33 -16.26
N SER A 13 -11.46 -3.20 -16.02
CA SER A 13 -12.82 -3.11 -16.61
C SER A 13 -13.46 -1.72 -16.63
N LYS A 14 -13.16 -0.85 -15.66
CA LYS A 14 -13.65 0.54 -15.58
C LYS A 14 -12.49 1.48 -15.25
N GLY A 15 -11.66 1.80 -16.24
CA GLY A 15 -10.49 2.67 -16.08
C GLY A 15 -9.17 1.90 -15.98
N SER A 16 -8.26 2.33 -15.12
CA SER A 16 -6.97 1.67 -14.87
C SER A 16 -6.94 1.01 -13.49
N ILE A 17 -5.92 0.20 -13.24
CA ILE A 17 -5.63 -0.38 -11.93
C ILE A 17 -5.49 0.75 -10.88
N LEU A 18 -4.74 1.81 -11.20
CA LEU A 18 -4.62 3.00 -10.36
C LEU A 18 -5.97 3.66 -10.11
N GLN A 19 -6.82 3.79 -11.16
CA GLN A 19 -8.14 4.40 -11.02
C GLN A 19 -9.01 3.65 -10.01
N ALA A 20 -9.01 2.32 -10.07
CA ALA A 20 -9.77 1.50 -9.13
C ALA A 20 -9.28 1.68 -7.68
N ALA A 21 -7.97 1.61 -7.45
CA ALA A 21 -7.36 1.83 -6.14
C ALA A 21 -7.60 3.27 -5.63
N PHE A 22 -7.53 4.28 -6.52
CA PHE A 22 -7.83 5.68 -6.20
C PHE A 22 -9.29 5.85 -5.77
N ASN A 23 -10.24 5.25 -6.49
CA ASN A 23 -11.65 5.34 -6.17
C ASN A 23 -11.95 4.79 -4.77
N THR A 24 -11.32 3.69 -4.37
CA THR A 24 -11.46 3.14 -3.02
C THR A 24 -10.89 4.09 -1.96
N ALA A 25 -9.69 4.63 -2.19
CA ALA A 25 -9.10 5.59 -1.26
C ALA A 25 -9.97 6.86 -1.14
N HIS A 26 -10.49 7.36 -2.26
CA HIS A 26 -11.40 8.51 -2.27
C HIS A 26 -12.72 8.20 -1.55
N ALA A 27 -13.34 7.03 -1.78
CA ALA A 27 -14.55 6.62 -1.08
C ALA A 27 -14.32 6.58 0.44
N PHE A 28 -13.20 6.01 0.89
CA PHE A 28 -12.83 6.01 2.31
C PHE A 28 -12.72 7.43 2.88
N THR A 29 -12.17 8.41 2.15
CA THR A 29 -12.09 9.80 2.64
C THR A 29 -13.47 10.42 2.81
N VAL A 30 -14.43 10.08 1.95
CA VAL A 30 -15.83 10.53 2.05
C VAL A 30 -16.55 9.85 3.22
N GLU A 31 -16.36 8.54 3.39
CA GLU A 31 -17.00 7.75 4.45
C GLU A 31 -16.57 8.17 5.85
N THR A 32 -15.30 8.52 6.05
CA THR A 32 -14.79 8.90 7.36
C THR A 32 -15.30 10.26 7.84
N GLY A 33 -15.64 11.17 6.92
CA GLY A 33 -16.00 12.55 7.26
C GLY A 33 -14.88 13.36 7.95
N VAL A 34 -13.69 12.79 8.04
CA VAL A 34 -12.50 13.45 8.62
C VAL A 34 -11.85 14.31 7.54
N ALA A 35 -11.29 15.46 7.90
CA ALA A 35 -10.50 16.26 6.98
C ALA A 35 -9.33 15.43 6.45
N THR A 36 -9.44 15.02 5.20
CA THR A 36 -8.49 14.10 4.57
C THR A 36 -7.91 14.75 3.31
N HIS A 37 -6.59 14.72 3.20
CA HIS A 37 -5.88 15.17 2.03
C HIS A 37 -5.46 13.96 1.19
N LEU A 38 -5.96 13.87 -0.05
CA LEU A 38 -5.65 12.78 -0.95
C LEU A 38 -4.56 13.18 -1.94
N ALA A 39 -3.51 12.39 -2.02
CA ALA A 39 -2.38 12.64 -2.90
C ALA A 39 -1.93 11.38 -3.64
N ILE A 40 -1.31 11.55 -4.81
CA ILE A 40 -0.66 10.48 -5.57
C ILE A 40 0.85 10.73 -5.58
N ALA A 41 1.61 9.77 -5.04
CA ALA A 41 3.07 9.78 -5.10
C ALA A 41 3.54 9.05 -6.37
N THR A 42 4.31 9.71 -7.20
CA THR A 42 4.76 9.22 -8.51
C THR A 42 6.04 9.93 -8.96
N ASP A 43 6.79 9.31 -9.85
CA ASP A 43 7.90 9.93 -10.58
C ASP A 43 7.46 10.64 -11.88
N ASP A 44 6.18 10.45 -12.29
CA ASP A 44 5.61 11.02 -13.52
C ASP A 44 4.29 11.75 -13.23
N ALA A 45 4.38 13.05 -12.98
CA ALA A 45 3.22 13.89 -12.66
C ALA A 45 2.21 14.00 -13.82
N ILE A 46 2.65 13.87 -15.07
CA ILE A 46 1.78 14.03 -16.25
C ILE A 46 0.76 12.89 -16.29
N LYS A 47 1.18 11.67 -15.98
CA LYS A 47 0.30 10.50 -16.00
C LYS A 47 -0.83 10.54 -14.97
N VAL A 48 -0.67 11.33 -13.91
CA VAL A 48 -1.66 11.40 -12.83
C VAL A 48 -2.41 12.74 -12.76
N ALA A 49 -2.09 13.69 -13.62
CA ALA A 49 -2.68 15.03 -13.59
C ALA A 49 -4.22 15.05 -13.67
N HIS A 50 -4.81 14.06 -14.34
CA HIS A 50 -6.26 13.95 -14.52
C HIS A 50 -7.03 13.49 -13.27
N PHE A 51 -6.35 13.04 -12.20
CA PHE A 51 -7.01 12.66 -10.95
C PHE A 51 -7.49 13.84 -10.11
N GLY A 52 -7.01 15.07 -10.38
CA GLY A 52 -7.46 16.28 -9.69
C GLY A 52 -7.12 16.36 -8.20
N CYS A 53 -6.11 15.60 -7.76
CA CYS A 53 -5.58 15.62 -6.39
C CYS A 53 -4.12 16.09 -6.36
N GLU A 54 -3.57 16.28 -5.16
CA GLU A 54 -2.14 16.61 -5.04
C GLU A 54 -1.26 15.53 -5.65
N THR A 55 -0.19 15.95 -6.32
CA THR A 55 0.86 15.06 -6.80
C THR A 55 2.13 15.24 -5.97
N LEU A 56 2.55 14.18 -5.30
CA LEU A 56 3.83 14.10 -4.61
C LEU A 56 4.89 13.58 -5.59
N LEU A 57 5.62 14.49 -6.22
CA LEU A 57 6.68 14.10 -7.17
C LEU A 57 7.88 13.53 -6.41
N CYS A 58 8.08 12.22 -6.52
CA CYS A 58 9.14 11.45 -5.86
C CYS A 58 9.28 10.07 -6.51
N ASP A 59 10.33 9.34 -6.16
CA ASP A 59 10.40 7.89 -6.41
C ASP A 59 9.65 7.15 -5.29
N PRO A 60 8.43 6.63 -5.53
CA PRO A 60 7.64 5.93 -4.51
C PRO A 60 8.17 4.53 -4.16
N ASN A 61 9.17 4.01 -4.90
CA ASN A 61 9.88 2.77 -4.56
C ASN A 61 11.03 3.01 -3.58
N ASN A 62 11.39 4.28 -3.37
CA ASN A 62 12.42 4.65 -2.41
C ASN A 62 11.76 5.23 -1.14
N PRO A 63 11.79 4.51 0.00
CA PRO A 63 11.13 4.93 1.23
C PRO A 63 11.54 6.33 1.72
N ALA A 64 12.82 6.67 1.62
CA ALA A 64 13.32 8.00 2.04
C ALA A 64 12.81 9.11 1.10
N SER A 65 12.74 8.84 -0.21
CA SER A 65 12.18 9.77 -1.20
C SER A 65 10.70 10.04 -0.95
N LEU A 66 9.92 8.98 -0.68
CA LEU A 66 8.49 9.09 -0.35
C LEU A 66 8.29 9.83 0.97
N ALA A 67 9.07 9.52 2.02
CA ALA A 67 9.01 10.23 3.30
C ALA A 67 9.31 11.72 3.13
N ALA A 68 10.36 12.07 2.38
CA ALA A 68 10.69 13.46 2.09
C ALA A 68 9.56 14.18 1.32
N ALA A 69 8.86 13.52 0.40
CA ALA A 69 7.71 14.09 -0.30
C ALA A 69 6.52 14.32 0.66
N ILE A 70 6.21 13.35 1.51
CA ILE A 70 5.17 13.47 2.55
C ILE A 70 5.49 14.63 3.51
N LYS A 71 6.75 14.80 3.92
CA LYS A 71 7.18 15.90 4.80
C LYS A 71 6.91 17.28 4.20
N ARG A 72 6.93 17.41 2.87
CA ARG A 72 6.66 18.67 2.15
C ARG A 72 5.18 18.94 1.87
N SER A 73 4.34 17.92 2.02
CA SER A 73 2.89 18.03 1.82
C SER A 73 2.20 18.74 3.02
N ALA A 74 0.88 18.83 2.97
CA ALA A 74 0.10 19.47 4.02
C ALA A 74 0.34 18.79 5.38
N PRO A 75 0.38 19.53 6.49
CA PRO A 75 0.48 18.96 7.83
C PRO A 75 -0.64 17.97 8.11
N CYS A 76 -0.29 16.84 8.71
CA CYS A 76 -1.24 15.80 9.08
C CYS A 76 -0.77 15.03 10.33
N ASP A 77 -1.71 14.44 11.06
CA ASP A 77 -1.39 13.57 12.21
C ASP A 77 -1.12 12.14 11.78
N LEU A 78 -1.79 11.71 10.71
CA LEU A 78 -1.74 10.34 10.19
C LEU A 78 -1.45 10.35 8.70
N VAL A 79 -0.71 9.34 8.25
CA VAL A 79 -0.45 9.07 6.83
C VAL A 79 -0.96 7.67 6.50
N ALA A 80 -1.88 7.58 5.53
CA ALA A 80 -2.32 6.31 4.97
C ALA A 80 -1.68 6.12 3.59
N ILE A 81 -0.84 5.10 3.44
CA ILE A 81 -0.15 4.81 2.18
C ILE A 81 -0.77 3.57 1.56
N HIS A 82 -1.39 3.72 0.40
CA HIS A 82 -1.99 2.62 -0.35
C HIS A 82 -1.24 2.36 -1.66
N ASP A 83 -0.94 1.10 -1.92
CA ASP A 83 -0.30 0.66 -3.16
C ASP A 83 -1.31 0.71 -4.31
N SER A 84 -0.98 1.48 -5.36
CA SER A 84 -1.80 1.63 -6.55
C SER A 84 -2.10 0.32 -7.30
N GLN A 85 -1.28 -0.71 -7.08
CA GLN A 85 -1.44 -2.03 -7.70
C GLN A 85 -2.39 -2.97 -6.94
N ARG A 86 -3.20 -2.45 -6.00
CA ARG A 86 -4.20 -3.24 -5.24
C ARG A 86 -5.63 -2.74 -5.49
N PRO A 87 -6.16 -2.95 -6.72
CA PRO A 87 -7.42 -2.35 -7.16
C PRO A 87 -8.66 -2.89 -6.46
N LEU A 88 -8.60 -4.07 -5.82
CA LEU A 88 -9.73 -4.71 -5.16
C LEU A 88 -9.73 -4.54 -3.63
N THR A 89 -8.83 -3.72 -3.08
CA THR A 89 -8.87 -3.39 -1.65
C THR A 89 -10.17 -2.64 -1.35
N ARG A 90 -10.89 -3.05 -0.29
CA ARG A 90 -12.17 -2.45 0.12
C ARG A 90 -11.97 -1.32 1.12
N THR A 91 -12.91 -0.39 1.21
CA THR A 91 -12.90 0.68 2.24
C THR A 91 -12.93 0.09 3.65
N SER A 92 -13.58 -1.06 3.84
CA SER A 92 -13.60 -1.79 5.12
C SER A 92 -12.20 -2.15 5.63
N GLN A 93 -11.24 -2.46 4.74
CA GLN A 93 -9.85 -2.70 5.14
C GLN A 93 -9.17 -1.42 5.63
N PHE A 94 -9.43 -0.27 4.98
CA PHE A 94 -8.94 1.02 5.45
C PHE A 94 -9.48 1.34 6.85
N HIS A 95 -10.78 1.13 7.08
CA HIS A 95 -11.40 1.32 8.40
C HIS A 95 -10.79 0.42 9.47
N ARG A 96 -10.55 -0.87 9.17
CA ARG A 96 -9.92 -1.80 10.13
C ARG A 96 -8.51 -1.38 10.51
N VAL A 97 -7.71 -0.97 9.52
CA VAL A 97 -6.33 -0.53 9.77
C VAL A 97 -6.33 0.75 10.61
N LEU A 98 -7.19 1.72 10.28
CA LEU A 98 -7.31 2.96 11.06
C LEU A 98 -7.77 2.69 12.49
N ALA A 99 -8.79 1.82 12.67
CA ALA A 99 -9.33 1.48 13.98
C ALA A 99 -8.34 0.75 14.90
N ALA A 100 -7.33 0.08 14.33
CA ALA A 100 -6.29 -0.61 15.08
C ALA A 100 -5.14 0.32 15.52
N LEU A 101 -5.12 1.57 15.06
CA LEU A 101 -4.13 2.57 15.46
C LEU A 101 -4.54 3.25 16.79
N ILE A 102 -4.63 2.45 17.85
CA ILE A 102 -5.08 2.87 19.19
C ILE A 102 -3.91 2.95 20.18
N GLY A 103 -4.12 3.72 21.24
CA GLY A 103 -3.15 3.85 22.34
C GLY A 103 -1.79 4.32 21.85
N ASP A 104 -0.78 3.53 22.10
CA ASP A 104 0.62 3.79 21.75
C ASP A 104 1.11 3.08 20.46
N VAL A 105 0.18 2.52 19.68
CA VAL A 105 0.50 1.95 18.35
C VAL A 105 0.76 3.08 17.37
N ASP A 106 1.91 3.02 16.71
CA ASP A 106 2.39 4.06 15.80
C ASP A 106 2.13 3.74 14.32
N ALA A 107 2.10 2.46 13.97
CA ALA A 107 1.90 2.02 12.60
C ALA A 107 1.16 0.70 12.53
N VAL A 108 0.20 0.61 11.61
CA VAL A 108 -0.62 -0.59 11.36
C VAL A 108 -0.67 -0.88 9.87
N ARG A 109 -0.60 -2.16 9.51
CA ARG A 109 -0.84 -2.62 8.14
C ARG A 109 -1.60 -3.94 8.11
N PRO A 110 -2.34 -4.22 7.03
CA PRO A 110 -3.00 -5.50 6.87
C PRO A 110 -2.00 -6.57 6.44
N ALA A 111 -2.20 -7.78 6.94
CA ALA A 111 -1.37 -8.94 6.62
C ALA A 111 -2.22 -10.20 6.55
N SER A 112 -1.76 -11.20 5.80
CA SER A 112 -2.34 -12.54 5.75
C SER A 112 -1.27 -13.61 5.79
N ALA A 113 -1.60 -14.77 6.34
CA ALA A 113 -0.70 -15.93 6.34
C ALA A 113 -0.50 -16.46 4.91
N PHE A 114 0.65 -17.08 4.67
CA PHE A 114 0.86 -17.86 3.45
C PHE A 114 0.14 -19.20 3.57
N THR A 115 -0.62 -19.56 2.55
CA THR A 115 -1.27 -20.86 2.40
C THR A 115 -0.43 -21.84 1.58
N GLU A 116 0.42 -21.31 0.70
CA GLU A 116 1.29 -22.07 -0.19
C GLU A 116 2.58 -22.52 0.51
N THR A 117 3.23 -23.56 -0.06
CA THR A 117 4.55 -24.00 0.39
C THR A 117 5.62 -23.06 -0.12
N LEU A 118 6.40 -22.49 0.79
CA LEU A 118 7.50 -21.60 0.46
C LEU A 118 8.83 -22.37 0.40
N LYS A 119 9.62 -22.10 -0.63
CA LYS A 119 10.96 -22.67 -0.82
C LYS A 119 11.98 -21.57 -0.88
N ALA A 120 13.10 -21.73 -0.14
CA ALA A 120 14.29 -20.96 -0.40
C ALA A 120 15.01 -21.58 -1.62
N VAL A 121 15.58 -20.71 -2.45
CA VAL A 121 16.33 -21.12 -3.65
C VAL A 121 17.74 -20.55 -3.64
N ASN A 122 18.68 -21.28 -4.22
CA ASN A 122 20.04 -20.84 -4.45
C ASN A 122 20.12 -19.93 -5.70
N GLY A 123 21.29 -19.32 -5.94
CA GLY A 123 21.52 -18.47 -7.10
C GLY A 123 21.40 -19.18 -8.46
N ASP A 124 21.50 -20.50 -8.49
CA ASP A 124 21.31 -21.37 -9.67
C ASP A 124 19.85 -21.85 -9.82
N ALA A 125 18.91 -21.28 -9.05
CA ALA A 125 17.50 -21.66 -8.98
C ALA A 125 17.22 -23.07 -8.45
N SER A 126 18.23 -23.78 -7.90
CA SER A 126 17.98 -25.05 -7.17
C SER A 126 17.28 -24.77 -5.83
N ILE A 127 16.44 -25.71 -5.41
CA ILE A 127 15.75 -25.64 -4.12
C ILE A 127 16.75 -25.95 -3.00
N ASP A 128 16.92 -24.98 -2.07
CA ASP A 128 17.76 -25.15 -0.87
C ASP A 128 16.95 -25.85 0.23
N ARG A 129 15.86 -25.21 0.69
CA ARG A 129 15.05 -25.73 1.80
C ARG A 129 13.60 -25.28 1.74
N THR A 130 12.76 -25.92 2.54
CA THR A 130 11.41 -25.41 2.83
C THR A 130 11.48 -24.32 3.90
N ILE A 131 10.82 -23.19 3.65
CA ILE A 131 10.65 -22.12 4.65
C ILE A 131 9.40 -22.45 5.47
N ASP A 132 9.52 -22.32 6.79
CA ASP A 132 8.35 -22.40 7.66
C ASP A 132 7.45 -21.18 7.41
N ARG A 133 6.33 -21.41 6.74
CA ARG A 133 5.37 -20.36 6.39
C ARG A 133 4.70 -19.69 7.59
N THR A 134 4.72 -20.31 8.77
CA THR A 134 4.15 -19.72 10.00
C THR A 134 4.95 -18.51 10.48
N SER A 135 6.21 -18.40 10.05
CA SER A 135 7.08 -17.26 10.34
C SER A 135 7.00 -16.14 9.29
N MET A 136 6.14 -16.28 8.27
CA MET A 136 6.06 -15.39 7.13
C MET A 136 4.65 -14.82 6.97
N LEU A 137 4.57 -13.55 6.58
CA LEU A 137 3.29 -12.89 6.30
C LEU A 137 3.34 -12.23 4.92
N ARG A 138 2.22 -12.32 4.23
CA ARG A 138 1.95 -11.54 3.02
C ARG A 138 1.35 -10.21 3.43
N ILE A 139 2.08 -9.12 3.17
CA ILE A 139 1.67 -7.77 3.53
C ILE A 139 0.73 -7.20 2.46
N ALA A 140 -0.32 -6.50 2.92
CA ALA A 140 -1.22 -5.71 2.08
C ALA A 140 -1.17 -4.22 2.49
N THR A 141 -2.02 -3.40 1.88
CA THR A 141 -2.15 -1.97 2.17
C THR A 141 -3.63 -1.58 2.31
N PRO A 142 -3.97 -0.45 2.96
CA PRO A 142 -3.08 0.67 3.33
C PRO A 142 -2.17 0.37 4.51
N GLU A 143 -1.01 1.01 4.57
CA GLU A 143 -0.26 1.20 5.80
C GLU A 143 -0.71 2.52 6.42
N VAL A 144 -1.17 2.53 7.68
CA VAL A 144 -1.54 3.75 8.41
C VAL A 144 -0.52 4.00 9.50
N ILE A 145 0.07 5.19 9.50
CA ILE A 145 1.24 5.54 10.29
C ILE A 145 0.99 6.89 10.95
N ARG A 146 1.33 7.03 12.24
CA ARG A 146 1.42 8.35 12.87
C ARG A 146 2.55 9.14 12.22
N PHE A 147 2.27 10.37 11.79
CA PHE A 147 3.28 11.22 11.17
C PHE A 147 4.53 11.38 12.04
N SER A 148 4.33 11.47 13.35
CA SER A 148 5.41 11.56 14.36
C SER A 148 6.32 10.33 14.41
N ALA A 149 5.87 9.17 13.93
CA ALA A 149 6.63 7.91 13.92
C ALA A 149 7.48 7.72 12.67
N ILE A 150 7.31 8.58 11.66
CA ILE A 150 8.15 8.54 10.44
C ILE A 150 9.55 9.04 10.78
N ASP A 151 10.54 8.27 10.36
CA ASP A 151 11.95 8.67 10.41
C ASP A 151 12.34 9.33 9.08
N PHE A 152 12.26 10.65 9.03
CA PHE A 152 12.52 11.42 7.82
C PHE A 152 13.99 11.46 7.40
N ASP A 153 14.90 11.02 8.25
CA ASP A 153 16.34 10.95 8.00
C ASP A 153 16.82 9.48 7.85
N GLY A 154 15.89 8.53 8.03
CA GLY A 154 16.14 7.10 7.97
C GLY A 154 16.18 6.52 6.56
N SER A 155 16.68 5.29 6.45
CA SER A 155 16.76 4.52 5.20
C SER A 155 16.10 3.14 5.28
N GLY A 156 15.22 2.91 6.27
CA GLY A 156 14.53 1.63 6.45
C GLY A 156 13.64 1.28 5.26
N THR A 157 13.58 0.01 4.90
CA THR A 157 12.87 -0.50 3.70
C THR A 157 11.73 -1.46 4.03
N THR A 158 11.43 -1.65 5.32
CA THR A 158 10.40 -2.62 5.76
C THR A 158 8.97 -2.09 5.54
N TRP A 159 8.78 -0.78 5.51
CA TRP A 159 7.55 -0.06 5.28
C TRP A 159 7.71 0.87 4.06
N PHE A 160 6.60 1.43 3.57
CA PHE A 160 6.66 2.41 2.47
C PHE A 160 7.49 3.65 2.82
N VAL A 161 7.56 4.00 4.10
CA VAL A 161 8.45 5.05 4.61
C VAL A 161 9.29 4.49 5.76
N PRO A 162 10.48 5.05 6.03
CA PRO A 162 11.27 4.67 7.20
C PRO A 162 10.50 5.01 8.48
N LEU A 163 10.53 4.12 9.47
CA LEU A 163 9.95 4.33 10.79
C LEU A 163 11.06 4.45 11.84
N LYS A 164 10.83 5.27 12.85
CA LYS A 164 11.69 5.37 14.03
C LYS A 164 11.90 3.99 14.66
N ALA A 165 13.06 3.77 15.25
CA ALA A 165 13.44 2.46 15.80
C ALA A 165 12.49 1.98 16.91
N ASP A 166 11.99 2.90 17.73
CA ASP A 166 11.07 2.69 18.84
C ASP A 166 9.58 2.68 18.43
N ALA A 167 9.26 2.92 17.16
CA ALA A 167 7.88 2.93 16.66
C ALA A 167 7.20 1.58 16.89
N LYS A 168 6.05 1.60 17.56
CA LYS A 168 5.25 0.41 17.86
C LYS A 168 4.37 0.05 16.68
N ARG A 169 4.53 -1.18 16.20
CA ARG A 169 3.93 -1.68 14.97
C ARG A 169 2.92 -2.77 15.26
N SER A 170 1.80 -2.78 14.53
CA SER A 170 0.77 -3.81 14.63
C SER A 170 0.29 -4.25 13.25
N ILE A 171 -0.43 -5.35 13.22
CA ILE A 171 -1.06 -5.88 12.00
C ILE A 171 -2.53 -6.15 12.25
N VAL A 172 -3.31 -6.15 11.17
CA VAL A 172 -4.69 -6.62 11.11
C VAL A 172 -4.86 -7.60 9.97
N ASP A 173 -5.95 -8.36 9.94
CA ASP A 173 -6.22 -9.26 8.84
C ASP A 173 -6.45 -8.50 7.53
N ALA A 174 -5.76 -8.93 6.46
CA ALA A 174 -5.97 -8.43 5.11
C ALA A 174 -7.19 -9.05 4.46
N ASP A 175 -7.90 -8.27 3.63
CA ASP A 175 -8.94 -8.82 2.75
C ASP A 175 -8.31 -9.83 1.78
N PRO A 176 -8.94 -11.00 1.57
CA PRO A 176 -8.44 -12.00 0.63
C PRO A 176 -8.26 -11.45 -0.79
N GLU A 177 -9.15 -10.54 -1.20
CA GLU A 177 -9.17 -9.92 -2.53
C GLU A 177 -8.17 -8.77 -2.68
N SER A 178 -7.54 -8.32 -1.59
CA SER A 178 -6.52 -7.25 -1.64
C SER A 178 -5.19 -7.75 -2.26
N LEU A 179 -5.31 -8.36 -3.44
CA LEU A 179 -4.18 -8.88 -4.21
C LEU A 179 -3.41 -7.74 -4.87
N ARG A 180 -2.09 -7.88 -4.93
CA ARG A 180 -1.23 -6.98 -5.69
C ARG A 180 -1.08 -7.50 -7.12
N VAL A 181 -1.32 -6.63 -8.09
CA VAL A 181 -1.12 -6.95 -9.51
C VAL A 181 0.33 -6.65 -9.89
N ASN A 182 1.10 -7.69 -10.25
CA ASN A 182 2.51 -7.58 -10.61
C ASN A 182 2.79 -7.93 -12.07
N SER A 183 1.79 -8.51 -12.77
CA SER A 183 1.92 -8.96 -14.16
C SER A 183 0.61 -8.80 -14.91
N THR A 184 0.67 -8.79 -16.24
CA THR A 184 -0.51 -8.77 -17.10
C THR A 184 -1.42 -9.98 -16.89
N ALA A 185 -0.85 -11.14 -16.56
CA ALA A 185 -1.63 -12.35 -16.27
C ALA A 185 -2.50 -12.19 -15.01
N GLU A 186 -2.00 -11.49 -14.00
CA GLU A 186 -2.75 -11.20 -12.77
C GLU A 186 -3.87 -10.19 -12.98
N ILE A 187 -3.82 -9.36 -14.03
CA ILE A 187 -4.92 -8.46 -14.40
C ILE A 187 -6.17 -9.28 -14.72
N LEU A 188 -6.04 -10.35 -15.50
CA LEU A 188 -7.18 -11.23 -15.83
C LEU A 188 -7.80 -11.86 -14.58
N LEU A 189 -6.96 -12.29 -13.63
CA LEU A 189 -7.43 -12.82 -12.34
C LEU A 189 -8.23 -11.76 -11.56
N VAL A 190 -7.69 -10.56 -11.46
CA VAL A 190 -8.35 -9.44 -10.75
C VAL A 190 -9.65 -9.04 -11.44
N GLN A 191 -9.70 -9.03 -12.78
CA GLN A 191 -10.92 -8.77 -13.54
C GLN A 191 -12.01 -9.83 -13.25
N ALA A 192 -11.63 -11.11 -13.19
CA ALA A 192 -12.57 -12.18 -12.85
C ALA A 192 -13.11 -12.03 -11.43
N LEU A 193 -12.24 -11.72 -10.45
CA LEU A 193 -12.64 -11.49 -9.06
C LEU A 193 -13.55 -10.26 -8.91
N ALA A 194 -13.30 -9.19 -9.67
CA ALA A 194 -14.13 -7.99 -9.66
C ALA A 194 -15.56 -8.22 -10.16
N GLN A 195 -15.80 -9.27 -10.96
CA GLN A 195 -17.13 -9.65 -11.44
C GLN A 195 -17.96 -10.44 -10.42
N LEU A 196 -17.30 -11.00 -9.40
CA LEU A 196 -17.94 -11.80 -8.36
C LEU A 196 -18.40 -10.96 -7.16
N ASN A 197 -18.01 -9.70 -7.10
CA ASN A 197 -18.31 -8.71 -6.05
C ASN A 197 -19.21 -7.59 -6.56
#